data_72eccabfb7125e14dce78a0b54ca9cd1
#
_entry.id   72eccabfb7125e14dce78a0b54ca9cd1
#
_cell.length_a   1.000
_cell.length_b   1.000
_cell.length_c   1.000
_cell.angle_alpha   90.00
_cell.angle_beta   90.00
_cell.angle_gamma   90.00
#
_symmetry.space_group_name_H-M   'P 1'
#
loop_
_entity.id
_entity.type
_entity.pdbx_description
1 polymer ?
#
loop_
_entity_poly.entity_id
_entity_poly.type
_entity_poly.pdbx_seq_one_letter_code
_entity_poly.pdbx_strand_id
1 'polypeptide(L)'
;MDDILEVRSLTKRFQGLLAIDHVSFALQRNEILGLIGPNGAGKTTMISLISGTLEPSEGEVIFEGVSIRRLPAYRRGRLGIARTFQVMRPFPDLTVLDNVAVGALFGATGHSQVLQDARERAQRWLEFVGLDRRAQQRAESLGGPDRKRLELAKALAMRPKVLLLDEVMAGLNHVEIEEVITVIKKVRDQGISILVIEHVMKAIQSLSDRLLVLRNGEKIAEGRPQEVLSNEQVIAAYLGTKRHE
;
A
#
# COMPACT_ATOMS: atom_id res chain seq x y z
N MET A 1 -1.97 22.23 5.60
CA MET A 1 -1.97 20.76 5.76
C MET A 1 -0.66 20.27 5.18
N ASP A 2 0.00 19.33 5.83
CA ASP A 2 1.35 18.88 5.40
C ASP A 2 1.18 17.59 4.58
N ASP A 3 0.93 17.75 3.29
CA ASP A 3 0.72 16.63 2.37
C ASP A 3 2.07 16.00 2.01
N ILE A 4 2.21 14.70 2.29
CA ILE A 4 3.43 13.96 1.94
C ILE A 4 3.41 13.49 0.49
N LEU A 5 2.21 13.18 -0.03
CA LEU A 5 2.00 12.72 -1.39
C LEU A 5 0.78 13.42 -1.98
N GLU A 6 0.91 13.97 -3.18
CA GLU A 6 -0.18 14.54 -3.94
C GLU A 6 -0.30 13.86 -5.31
N VAL A 7 -1.53 13.59 -5.69
CA VAL A 7 -1.91 13.11 -7.02
C VAL A 7 -2.71 14.22 -7.68
N ARG A 8 -2.26 14.72 -8.84
CA ARG A 8 -2.90 15.84 -9.55
C ARG A 8 -3.33 15.42 -10.94
N SER A 9 -4.64 15.41 -11.18
CA SER A 9 -5.30 15.09 -12.46
C SER A 9 -4.71 13.87 -13.14
N LEU A 10 -4.44 12.80 -12.36
CA LEU A 10 -3.76 11.62 -12.83
C LEU A 10 -4.68 10.83 -13.78
N THR A 11 -4.16 10.52 -14.97
CA THR A 11 -4.88 9.79 -16.01
C THR A 11 -4.05 8.60 -16.50
N LYS A 12 -4.70 7.45 -16.71
CA LYS A 12 -4.08 6.28 -17.34
C LYS A 12 -4.98 5.65 -18.37
N ARG A 13 -4.47 5.59 -19.62
CA ARG A 13 -5.12 4.92 -20.75
C ARG A 13 -4.33 3.66 -21.12
N PHE A 14 -5.04 2.56 -21.38
CA PHE A 14 -4.49 1.33 -21.94
C PHE A 14 -5.21 1.05 -23.27
N GLN A 15 -4.56 1.21 -24.41
CA GLN A 15 -5.12 0.87 -25.73
C GLN A 15 -6.59 1.29 -25.94
N GLY A 16 -6.98 2.46 -25.44
CA GLY A 16 -8.36 2.96 -25.54
C GLY A 16 -9.21 2.77 -24.27
N LEU A 17 -8.83 1.90 -23.35
CA LEU A 17 -9.49 1.80 -22.04
C LEU A 17 -8.95 2.88 -21.09
N LEU A 18 -9.85 3.71 -20.58
CA LEU A 18 -9.53 4.72 -19.57
C LEU A 18 -9.65 4.07 -18.18
N ALA A 19 -8.49 3.72 -17.60
CA ALA A 19 -8.42 3.01 -16.32
C ALA A 19 -8.39 3.96 -15.11
N ILE A 20 -7.85 5.17 -15.28
CA ILE A 20 -7.89 6.28 -14.32
C ILE A 20 -8.17 7.55 -15.10
N ASP A 21 -9.11 8.35 -14.65
CA ASP A 21 -9.59 9.55 -15.30
C ASP A 21 -9.51 10.78 -14.39
N HIS A 22 -8.50 11.63 -14.61
CA HIS A 22 -8.27 12.91 -13.94
C HIS A 22 -8.40 12.89 -12.41
N VAL A 23 -7.99 11.79 -11.78
CA VAL A 23 -8.10 11.64 -10.33
C VAL A 23 -7.09 12.53 -9.61
N SER A 24 -7.59 13.29 -8.61
CA SER A 24 -6.78 14.14 -7.73
C SER A 24 -7.11 13.87 -6.27
N PHE A 25 -6.10 13.71 -5.44
CA PHE A 25 -6.18 13.61 -3.97
C PHE A 25 -4.82 13.84 -3.34
N ALA A 26 -4.79 13.99 -2.02
CA ALA A 26 -3.57 14.06 -1.24
C ALA A 26 -3.58 13.04 -0.10
N LEU A 27 -2.40 12.56 0.27
CA LEU A 27 -2.14 11.78 1.48
C LEU A 27 -1.37 12.67 2.46
N GLN A 28 -1.91 12.86 3.65
CA GLN A 28 -1.30 13.67 4.69
C GLN A 28 -0.20 12.89 5.43
N ARG A 29 0.70 13.62 6.11
CA ARG A 29 1.66 12.94 7.00
C ARG A 29 0.95 12.23 8.12
N ASN A 30 1.41 11.01 8.44
CA ASN A 30 0.86 10.14 9.49
C ASN A 30 -0.62 9.77 9.30
N GLU A 31 -1.14 9.86 8.08
CA GLU A 31 -2.50 9.47 7.73
C GLU A 31 -2.54 8.02 7.22
N ILE A 32 -3.64 7.33 7.51
CA ILE A 32 -4.05 6.11 6.82
C ILE A 32 -5.21 6.47 5.90
N LEU A 33 -4.94 6.58 4.60
CA LEU A 33 -5.95 6.78 3.56
C LEU A 33 -6.39 5.45 2.97
N GLY A 34 -7.66 5.10 3.13
CA GLY A 34 -8.24 3.92 2.53
C GLY A 34 -8.70 4.20 1.09
N LEU A 35 -8.24 3.42 0.13
CA LEU A 35 -8.68 3.48 -1.27
C LEU A 35 -9.62 2.31 -1.55
N ILE A 36 -10.90 2.61 -1.73
CA ILE A 36 -11.94 1.62 -1.94
C ILE A 36 -12.66 1.80 -3.29
N GLY A 37 -13.46 0.82 -3.68
CA GLY A 37 -14.23 0.81 -4.92
C GLY A 37 -14.45 -0.60 -5.43
N PRO A 38 -15.40 -0.84 -6.34
CA PRO A 38 -15.67 -2.14 -6.92
C PRO A 38 -14.46 -2.71 -7.69
N ASN A 39 -14.56 -3.98 -8.10
CA ASN A 39 -13.55 -4.58 -8.96
C ASN A 39 -13.50 -3.82 -10.30
N GLY A 40 -12.29 -3.59 -10.80
CA GLY A 40 -12.09 -2.80 -12.02
C GLY A 40 -12.17 -1.28 -11.83
N ALA A 41 -12.39 -0.76 -10.62
CA ALA A 41 -12.47 0.68 -10.36
C ALA A 41 -11.15 1.47 -10.58
N GLY A 42 -10.01 0.77 -10.76
CA GLY A 42 -8.71 1.42 -10.98
C GLY A 42 -7.77 1.44 -9.77
N LYS A 43 -8.16 0.83 -8.63
CA LYS A 43 -7.39 0.88 -7.37
C LYS A 43 -5.93 0.41 -7.52
N THR A 44 -5.72 -0.79 -8.04
CA THR A 44 -4.37 -1.36 -8.26
C THR A 44 -3.59 -0.55 -9.32
N THR A 45 -4.28 -0.01 -10.32
CA THR A 45 -3.68 0.92 -11.29
C THR A 45 -3.19 2.17 -10.60
N MET A 46 -3.98 2.77 -9.69
CA MET A 46 -3.58 3.95 -8.92
C MET A 46 -2.32 3.69 -8.09
N ILE A 47 -2.27 2.61 -7.31
CA ILE A 47 -1.05 2.23 -6.56
C ILE A 47 0.14 2.01 -7.50
N SER A 48 -0.08 1.41 -8.68
CA SER A 48 0.98 1.18 -9.65
C SER A 48 1.53 2.48 -10.26
N LEU A 49 0.68 3.47 -10.47
CA LEU A 49 1.07 4.82 -10.90
C LEU A 49 1.87 5.55 -9.81
N ILE A 50 1.44 5.47 -8.55
CA ILE A 50 2.15 6.09 -7.41
C ILE A 50 3.49 5.41 -7.15
N SER A 51 3.56 4.09 -7.20
CA SER A 51 4.80 3.33 -6.98
C SER A 51 5.80 3.42 -8.15
N GLY A 52 5.35 3.89 -9.34
CA GLY A 52 6.19 4.01 -10.53
C GLY A 52 6.40 2.70 -11.28
N THR A 53 5.59 1.67 -11.02
CA THR A 53 5.55 0.43 -11.82
C THR A 53 4.73 0.61 -13.10
N LEU A 54 3.90 1.66 -13.16
CA LEU A 54 3.24 2.16 -14.36
C LEU A 54 3.53 3.66 -14.52
N GLU A 55 3.65 4.11 -15.77
CA GLU A 55 3.76 5.52 -16.11
C GLU A 55 2.38 6.10 -16.39
N PRO A 56 2.03 7.29 -15.85
CA PRO A 56 0.78 7.95 -16.15
C PRO A 56 0.75 8.47 -17.59
N SER A 57 -0.43 8.47 -18.22
CA SER A 57 -0.65 9.11 -19.51
C SER A 57 -0.63 10.63 -19.35
N GLU A 58 -1.34 11.15 -18.33
CA GLU A 58 -1.42 12.59 -18.01
C GLU A 58 -1.39 12.78 -16.48
N GLY A 59 -1.20 14.03 -16.06
CA GLY A 59 -1.18 14.39 -14.63
C GLY A 59 0.16 14.14 -13.95
N GLU A 60 0.19 14.28 -12.64
CA GLU A 60 1.41 14.23 -11.84
C GLU A 60 1.23 13.48 -10.51
N VAL A 61 2.33 12.89 -10.05
CA VAL A 61 2.51 12.44 -8.67
C VAL A 61 3.61 13.28 -8.07
N ILE A 62 3.31 13.95 -6.95
CA ILE A 62 4.21 14.82 -6.22
C ILE A 62 4.48 14.18 -4.87
N PHE A 63 5.74 14.04 -4.50
CA PHE A 63 6.18 13.49 -3.23
C PHE A 63 7.08 14.51 -2.52
N GLU A 64 6.70 14.88 -1.30
CA GLU A 64 7.38 15.93 -0.52
C GLU A 64 7.61 17.22 -1.34
N GLY A 65 6.59 17.65 -2.09
CA GLY A 65 6.60 18.86 -2.91
C GLY A 65 7.35 18.73 -4.24
N VAL A 66 7.92 17.57 -4.57
CA VAL A 66 8.70 17.35 -5.80
C VAL A 66 7.97 16.37 -6.72
N SER A 67 7.82 16.73 -8.01
CA SER A 67 7.24 15.82 -9.01
C SER A 67 8.11 14.59 -9.22
N ILE A 68 7.53 13.42 -9.04
CA ILE A 68 8.18 12.12 -9.26
C ILE A 68 7.66 11.40 -10.50
N ARG A 69 6.89 12.08 -11.35
CA ARG A 69 6.22 11.49 -12.53
C ARG A 69 7.16 10.62 -13.37
N ARG A 70 8.36 11.12 -13.67
CA ARG A 70 9.35 10.44 -14.54
C ARG A 70 10.30 9.50 -13.79
N LEU A 71 10.17 9.36 -12.48
CA LEU A 71 11.05 8.50 -11.70
C LEU A 71 10.57 7.04 -11.76
N PRO A 72 11.46 6.09 -12.10
CA PRO A 72 11.14 4.67 -12.07
C PRO A 72 10.97 4.18 -10.63
N ALA A 73 10.30 3.03 -10.47
CA ALA A 73 9.93 2.47 -9.16
C ALA A 73 11.10 2.38 -8.17
N TYR A 74 12.28 1.93 -8.62
CA TYR A 74 13.46 1.80 -7.73
C TYR A 74 13.94 3.15 -7.17
N ARG A 75 13.81 4.25 -7.93
CA ARG A 75 14.13 5.59 -7.43
C ARG A 75 13.08 6.09 -6.44
N ARG A 76 11.79 5.81 -6.69
CA ARG A 76 10.72 6.15 -5.74
C ARG A 76 10.88 5.36 -4.43
N GLY A 77 11.31 4.10 -4.50
CA GLY A 77 11.67 3.30 -3.33
C GLY A 77 12.79 3.94 -2.50
N ARG A 78 13.82 4.45 -3.15
CA ARG A 78 14.92 5.18 -2.50
C ARG A 78 14.52 6.53 -1.91
N LEU A 79 13.49 7.18 -2.42
CA LEU A 79 12.92 8.38 -1.83
C LEU A 79 12.06 8.08 -0.59
N GLY A 80 11.60 6.84 -0.42
CA GLY A 80 10.79 6.42 0.73
C GLY A 80 9.36 6.03 0.39
N ILE A 81 9.07 5.62 -0.85
CA ILE A 81 7.78 5.04 -1.22
C ILE A 81 7.96 3.52 -1.35
N ALA A 82 7.43 2.76 -0.39
CA ALA A 82 7.42 1.30 -0.47
C ALA A 82 6.02 0.77 -0.78
N ARG A 83 5.96 -0.42 -1.39
CA ARG A 83 4.73 -1.12 -1.73
C ARG A 83 4.81 -2.58 -1.33
N THR A 84 3.71 -3.13 -0.79
CA THR A 84 3.47 -4.58 -0.77
C THR A 84 2.81 -5.01 -2.08
N PHE A 85 3.00 -6.26 -2.48
CA PHE A 85 2.40 -6.80 -3.69
C PHE A 85 1.30 -7.80 -3.33
N GLN A 86 0.17 -7.73 -4.02
CA GLN A 86 -0.94 -8.66 -3.89
C GLN A 86 -0.47 -10.12 -4.11
N VAL A 87 0.35 -10.34 -5.14
CA VAL A 87 1.03 -11.61 -5.36
C VAL A 87 2.40 -11.55 -4.68
N MET A 88 2.50 -12.21 -3.54
CA MET A 88 3.74 -12.30 -2.76
C MET A 88 4.86 -12.95 -3.58
N ARG A 89 6.02 -12.29 -3.62
CA ARG A 89 7.21 -12.76 -4.34
C ARG A 89 8.42 -12.77 -3.40
N PRO A 90 8.43 -13.63 -2.39
CA PRO A 90 9.64 -13.82 -1.60
C PRO A 90 10.72 -14.45 -2.48
N PHE A 91 11.98 -14.26 -2.12
CA PHE A 91 13.09 -15.04 -2.64
C PHE A 91 13.03 -16.42 -1.95
N PRO A 92 12.59 -17.47 -2.64
CA PRO A 92 12.20 -18.72 -1.98
C PRO A 92 13.38 -19.41 -1.30
N ASP A 93 14.56 -19.34 -1.91
CA ASP A 93 15.79 -19.97 -1.43
C ASP A 93 16.48 -19.21 -0.28
N LEU A 94 16.11 -17.95 -0.08
CA LEU A 94 16.65 -17.15 1.03
C LEU A 94 15.89 -17.42 2.32
N THR A 95 16.57 -17.19 3.45
CA THR A 95 15.90 -17.18 4.75
C THR A 95 14.89 -16.04 4.85
N VAL A 96 13.97 -16.14 5.80
CA VAL A 96 13.03 -15.06 6.15
C VAL A 96 13.80 -13.79 6.50
N LEU A 97 14.89 -13.91 7.27
CA LEU A 97 15.77 -12.79 7.63
C LEU A 97 16.42 -12.16 6.40
N ASP A 98 16.99 -12.96 5.51
CA ASP A 98 17.67 -12.44 4.33
C ASP A 98 16.70 -11.79 3.34
N ASN A 99 15.48 -12.30 3.23
CA ASN A 99 14.41 -11.65 2.46
C ASN A 99 14.15 -10.22 2.94
N VAL A 100 14.08 -10.01 4.26
CA VAL A 100 13.87 -8.66 4.84
C VAL A 100 15.14 -7.81 4.72
N ALA A 101 16.33 -8.42 4.87
CA ALA A 101 17.61 -7.74 4.71
C ALA A 101 17.80 -7.16 3.31
N VAL A 102 17.27 -7.81 2.25
CA VAL A 102 17.24 -7.23 0.88
C VAL A 102 16.51 -5.88 0.89
N GLY A 103 15.35 -5.77 1.55
CA GLY A 103 14.64 -4.49 1.71
C GLY A 103 15.49 -3.44 2.42
N ALA A 104 16.19 -3.84 3.47
CA ALA A 104 17.08 -2.95 4.24
C ALA A 104 18.30 -2.45 3.44
N LEU A 105 18.81 -3.24 2.51
CA LEU A 105 19.95 -2.87 1.64
C LEU A 105 19.56 -1.83 0.58
N PHE A 106 18.34 -1.90 0.03
CA PHE A 106 17.95 -1.11 -1.15
C PHE A 106 16.93 0.00 -0.86
N GLY A 107 16.57 0.22 0.42
CA GLY A 107 15.58 1.21 0.85
C GLY A 107 16.08 2.66 0.88
N ALA A 108 15.26 3.55 1.48
CA ALA A 108 15.42 5.01 1.46
C ALA A 108 16.73 5.54 2.08
N THR A 109 17.33 4.83 3.01
CA THR A 109 18.55 5.31 3.67
C THR A 109 19.83 4.97 2.94
N GLY A 110 19.70 4.54 1.68
CA GLY A 110 20.79 4.24 0.77
C GLY A 110 22.05 3.70 1.42
N HIS A 111 22.42 2.45 1.13
CA HIS A 111 23.81 1.99 1.32
C HIS A 111 24.25 1.68 2.76
N SER A 112 23.50 0.87 3.52
CA SER A 112 24.27 -0.03 4.33
C SER A 112 24.90 -1.05 3.39
N GLN A 113 26.11 -0.82 3.01
CA GLN A 113 26.88 -1.73 2.15
C GLN A 113 27.29 -3.00 2.92
N VAL A 114 26.96 -3.05 4.20
CA VAL A 114 27.31 -4.15 5.08
C VAL A 114 26.07 -5.00 5.31
N LEU A 115 26.09 -6.23 4.83
CA LEU A 115 25.01 -7.20 4.98
C LEU A 115 24.63 -7.44 6.44
N GLN A 116 25.62 -7.40 7.34
CA GLN A 116 25.39 -7.59 8.77
C GLN A 116 24.46 -6.52 9.35
N ASP A 117 24.68 -5.23 9.04
CA ASP A 117 23.80 -4.14 9.48
C ASP A 117 22.40 -4.26 8.91
N ALA A 118 22.27 -4.75 7.65
CA ALA A 118 20.99 -5.00 7.03
C ALA A 118 20.22 -6.13 7.75
N ARG A 119 20.91 -7.20 8.16
CA ARG A 119 20.33 -8.30 8.93
C ARG A 119 19.87 -7.86 10.32
N GLU A 120 20.65 -7.04 11.03
CA GLU A 120 20.27 -6.49 12.33
C GLU A 120 19.01 -5.62 12.24
N ARG A 121 18.90 -4.81 11.19
CA ARG A 121 17.69 -4.03 10.93
C ARG A 121 16.52 -4.93 10.54
N ALA A 122 16.76 -5.94 9.73
CA ALA A 122 15.76 -6.92 9.34
C ALA A 122 15.19 -7.67 10.53
N GLN A 123 16.05 -8.06 11.48
CA GLN A 123 15.64 -8.74 12.71
C GLN A 123 14.62 -7.92 13.51
N ARG A 124 14.82 -6.61 13.66
CA ARG A 124 13.87 -5.71 14.35
C ARG A 124 12.51 -5.67 13.66
N TRP A 125 12.48 -5.69 12.33
CA TRP A 125 11.21 -5.71 11.59
C TRP A 125 10.52 -7.08 11.64
N LEU A 126 11.29 -8.17 11.72
CA LEU A 126 10.72 -9.50 11.97
C LEU A 126 10.08 -9.60 13.35
N GLU A 127 10.72 -9.05 14.38
CA GLU A 127 10.15 -8.95 15.73
C GLU A 127 8.87 -8.11 15.73
N PHE A 128 8.88 -6.97 15.02
CA PHE A 128 7.72 -6.09 14.91
C PHE A 128 6.50 -6.76 14.28
N VAL A 129 6.69 -7.62 13.26
CA VAL A 129 5.60 -8.35 12.59
C VAL A 129 5.35 -9.75 13.17
N GLY A 130 6.09 -10.17 14.21
CA GLY A 130 5.93 -11.47 14.87
C GLY A 130 6.48 -12.66 14.08
N LEU A 131 7.53 -12.47 13.30
CA LEU A 131 8.22 -13.52 12.52
C LEU A 131 9.64 -13.85 13.01
N ASP A 132 10.07 -13.30 14.14
CA ASP A 132 11.41 -13.45 14.70
C ASP A 132 11.82 -14.93 14.89
N ARG A 133 10.89 -15.77 15.39
CA ARG A 133 11.13 -17.21 15.58
C ARG A 133 11.32 -18.00 14.29
N ARG A 134 10.94 -17.42 13.15
CA ARG A 134 11.08 -18.03 11.82
C ARG A 134 12.20 -17.42 10.99
N ALA A 135 13.01 -16.53 11.56
CA ALA A 135 14.04 -15.76 10.87
C ALA A 135 15.00 -16.64 10.03
N GLN A 136 15.36 -17.81 10.52
CA GLN A 136 16.30 -18.73 9.86
C GLN A 136 15.62 -19.76 8.94
N GLN A 137 14.28 -19.79 8.88
CA GLN A 137 13.58 -20.69 7.97
C GLN A 137 13.66 -20.16 6.54
N ARG A 138 13.56 -21.05 5.53
CA ARG A 138 13.41 -20.63 4.13
C ARG A 138 12.04 -19.99 3.92
N ALA A 139 11.99 -18.92 3.14
CA ALA A 139 10.75 -18.19 2.89
C ALA A 139 9.68 -19.05 2.18
N GLU A 140 10.09 -20.04 1.39
CA GLU A 140 9.17 -20.99 0.74
C GLU A 140 8.34 -21.82 1.73
N SER A 141 8.88 -22.09 2.93
CA SER A 141 8.20 -22.89 3.97
C SER A 141 7.11 -22.13 4.73
N LEU A 142 6.97 -20.82 4.52
CA LEU A 142 5.97 -20.01 5.20
C LEU A 142 4.56 -20.27 4.66
N GLY A 143 3.59 -20.36 5.58
CA GLY A 143 2.16 -20.35 5.24
C GLY A 143 1.69 -18.96 4.77
N GLY A 144 0.45 -18.91 4.25
CA GLY A 144 -0.14 -17.68 3.69
C GLY A 144 -0.05 -16.44 4.59
N PRO A 145 -0.53 -16.49 5.86
CA PRO A 145 -0.48 -15.36 6.78
C PRO A 145 0.95 -14.86 7.04
N ASP A 146 1.90 -15.79 7.25
CA ASP A 146 3.29 -15.43 7.53
C ASP A 146 4.00 -14.86 6.30
N ARG A 147 3.64 -15.30 5.10
CA ARG A 147 4.13 -14.67 3.86
C ARG A 147 3.70 -13.21 3.75
N LYS A 148 2.49 -12.87 4.17
CA LYS A 148 2.00 -11.48 4.20
C LYS A 148 2.76 -10.64 5.21
N ARG A 149 3.01 -11.18 6.42
CA ARG A 149 3.85 -10.54 7.42
C ARG A 149 5.28 -10.33 6.90
N LEU A 150 5.83 -11.30 6.15
CA LEU A 150 7.15 -11.17 5.52
C LEU A 150 7.17 -10.03 4.48
N GLU A 151 6.17 -9.93 3.59
CA GLU A 151 6.09 -8.84 2.62
C GLU A 151 5.97 -7.47 3.29
N LEU A 152 5.21 -7.37 4.38
CA LEU A 152 5.13 -6.15 5.18
C LEU A 152 6.50 -5.81 5.80
N ALA A 153 7.18 -6.79 6.42
CA ALA A 153 8.52 -6.59 7.00
C ALA A 153 9.55 -6.14 5.94
N LYS A 154 9.53 -6.73 4.73
CA LYS A 154 10.37 -6.32 3.60
C LYS A 154 10.14 -4.86 3.23
N ALA A 155 8.87 -4.45 3.11
CA ALA A 155 8.51 -3.07 2.78
C ALA A 155 8.94 -2.09 3.89
N LEU A 156 8.76 -2.44 5.17
CA LEU A 156 9.16 -1.62 6.30
C LEU A 156 10.69 -1.50 6.43
N ALA A 157 11.43 -2.56 6.10
CA ALA A 157 12.89 -2.55 6.10
C ALA A 157 13.49 -1.54 5.11
N MET A 158 12.73 -1.17 4.08
CA MET A 158 13.09 -0.08 3.14
C MET A 158 13.04 1.31 3.78
N ARG A 159 12.59 1.44 5.04
CA ARG A 159 12.37 2.72 5.76
C ARG A 159 11.48 3.69 4.97
N PRO A 160 10.25 3.27 4.64
CA PRO A 160 9.36 4.13 3.88
C PRO A 160 8.88 5.31 4.70
N LYS A 161 8.62 6.43 4.02
CA LYS A 161 7.81 7.55 4.50
C LYS A 161 6.35 7.37 4.09
N VAL A 162 6.13 6.71 2.93
CA VAL A 162 4.82 6.31 2.43
C VAL A 162 4.83 4.82 2.15
N LEU A 163 3.86 4.11 2.71
CA LEU A 163 3.64 2.69 2.52
C LEU A 163 2.34 2.45 1.75
N LEU A 164 2.43 1.76 0.62
CA LEU A 164 1.30 1.38 -0.23
C LEU A 164 0.97 -0.09 0.04
N LEU A 165 -0.21 -0.34 0.63
CA LEU A 165 -0.70 -1.67 0.98
C LEU A 165 -1.80 -2.11 0.00
N ASP A 166 -1.60 -3.25 -0.65
CA ASP A 166 -2.51 -3.78 -1.67
C ASP A 166 -3.08 -5.14 -1.21
N GLU A 167 -4.29 -5.13 -0.66
CA GLU A 167 -5.06 -6.31 -0.22
C GLU A 167 -4.30 -7.23 0.75
N VAL A 168 -3.67 -6.66 1.76
CA VAL A 168 -2.86 -7.42 2.73
C VAL A 168 -3.70 -8.30 3.66
N MET A 169 -5.01 -8.05 3.79
CA MET A 169 -5.94 -8.81 4.63
C MET A 169 -6.72 -9.89 3.87
N ALA A 170 -6.59 -9.97 2.53
CA ALA A 170 -7.33 -10.95 1.73
C ALA A 170 -7.03 -12.39 2.16
N GLY A 171 -8.08 -13.20 2.42
CA GLY A 171 -7.95 -14.61 2.82
C GLY A 171 -7.49 -14.85 4.27
N LEU A 172 -7.45 -13.81 5.10
CA LEU A 172 -7.23 -13.92 6.54
C LEU A 172 -8.55 -14.14 7.28
N ASN A 173 -8.49 -14.84 8.42
CA ASN A 173 -9.62 -14.92 9.33
C ASN A 173 -9.77 -13.65 10.20
N HIS A 174 -10.84 -13.55 10.99
CA HIS A 174 -11.12 -12.34 11.77
C HIS A 174 -10.03 -12.00 12.78
N VAL A 175 -9.42 -12.98 13.44
CA VAL A 175 -8.36 -12.77 14.43
C VAL A 175 -7.12 -12.23 13.74
N GLU A 176 -6.72 -12.85 12.63
CA GLU A 176 -5.58 -12.42 11.83
C GLU A 176 -5.77 -11.00 11.27
N ILE A 177 -7.01 -10.64 10.86
CA ILE A 177 -7.33 -9.28 10.41
C ILE A 177 -7.10 -8.26 11.52
N GLU A 178 -7.58 -8.52 12.74
CA GLU A 178 -7.38 -7.62 13.89
C GLU A 178 -5.90 -7.46 14.26
N GLU A 179 -5.13 -8.55 14.16
CA GLU A 179 -3.68 -8.49 14.35
C GLU A 179 -3.01 -7.59 13.29
N VAL A 180 -3.38 -7.74 12.01
CA VAL A 180 -2.84 -6.92 10.91
C VAL A 180 -3.25 -5.45 11.08
N ILE A 181 -4.50 -5.16 11.44
CA ILE A 181 -4.95 -3.79 11.75
C ILE A 181 -4.08 -3.18 12.86
N THR A 182 -3.84 -3.93 13.92
CA THR A 182 -3.00 -3.47 15.03
C THR A 182 -1.57 -3.17 14.57
N VAL A 183 -0.99 -4.03 13.74
CA VAL A 183 0.36 -3.81 13.19
C VAL A 183 0.38 -2.57 12.29
N ILE A 184 -0.60 -2.39 11.40
CA ILE A 184 -0.66 -1.22 10.49
C ILE A 184 -0.80 0.08 11.28
N LYS A 185 -1.62 0.12 12.33
CA LYS A 185 -1.72 1.29 13.22
C LYS A 185 -0.39 1.62 13.89
N LYS A 186 0.31 0.59 14.39
CA LYS A 186 1.66 0.78 14.96
C LYS A 186 2.67 1.30 13.91
N VAL A 187 2.53 0.89 12.64
CA VAL A 187 3.36 1.41 11.52
C VAL A 187 3.10 2.91 11.32
N ARG A 188 1.83 3.34 11.29
CA ARG A 188 1.48 4.76 11.22
C ARG A 188 2.07 5.55 12.41
N ASP A 189 1.98 4.99 13.62
CA ASP A 189 2.49 5.62 14.84
C ASP A 189 4.03 5.77 14.84
N GLN A 190 4.74 5.07 13.95
CA GLN A 190 6.16 5.29 13.64
C GLN A 190 6.41 6.47 12.68
N GLY A 191 5.37 7.22 12.30
CA GLY A 191 5.49 8.37 11.40
C GLY A 191 5.35 8.01 9.91
N ILE A 192 4.87 6.81 9.57
CA ILE A 192 4.71 6.35 8.19
C ILE A 192 3.28 6.61 7.73
N SER A 193 3.12 7.37 6.63
CA SER A 193 1.82 7.58 6.00
C SER A 193 1.45 6.37 5.13
N ILE A 194 0.17 5.99 5.11
CA ILE A 194 -0.26 4.72 4.52
C ILE A 194 -1.39 4.95 3.54
N LEU A 195 -1.26 4.44 2.31
CA LEU A 195 -2.37 4.26 1.38
C LEU A 195 -2.70 2.78 1.33
N VAL A 196 -3.91 2.40 1.72
CA VAL A 196 -4.32 0.99 1.81
C VAL A 196 -5.52 0.68 0.93
N ILE A 197 -5.41 -0.38 0.13
CA ILE A 197 -6.54 -0.98 -0.60
C ILE A 197 -6.99 -2.19 0.18
N GLU A 198 -8.28 -2.24 0.52
CA GLU A 198 -8.90 -3.40 1.15
C GLU A 198 -10.36 -3.58 0.69
N HIS A 199 -10.83 -4.83 0.78
CA HIS A 199 -12.21 -5.20 0.45
C HIS A 199 -13.05 -5.51 1.70
N VAL A 200 -12.42 -5.68 2.85
CA VAL A 200 -13.10 -5.95 4.12
C VAL A 200 -13.56 -4.63 4.71
N MET A 201 -14.83 -4.27 4.48
CA MET A 201 -15.39 -2.95 4.87
C MET A 201 -15.19 -2.62 6.35
N LYS A 202 -15.40 -3.58 7.27
CA LYS A 202 -15.17 -3.36 8.71
C LYS A 202 -13.71 -3.04 9.01
N ALA A 203 -12.78 -3.72 8.36
CA ALA A 203 -11.35 -3.49 8.54
C ALA A 203 -10.95 -2.10 8.05
N ILE A 204 -11.35 -1.73 6.82
CA ILE A 204 -11.01 -0.43 6.25
C ILE A 204 -11.61 0.73 7.05
N GLN A 205 -12.84 0.57 7.54
CA GLN A 205 -13.52 1.57 8.38
C GLN A 205 -12.80 1.79 9.73
N SER A 206 -12.30 0.72 10.36
CA SER A 206 -11.60 0.81 11.65
C SER A 206 -10.16 1.26 11.53
N LEU A 207 -9.57 1.11 10.33
CA LEU A 207 -8.17 1.37 10.06
C LEU A 207 -7.93 2.79 9.55
N SER A 208 -8.82 3.29 8.67
CA SER A 208 -8.58 4.50 7.89
C SER A 208 -9.04 5.76 8.61
N ASP A 209 -8.24 6.80 8.54
CA ASP A 209 -8.60 8.16 8.98
C ASP A 209 -9.54 8.81 7.95
N ARG A 210 -9.33 8.52 6.66
CA ARG A 210 -10.12 9.02 5.53
C ARG A 210 -10.23 7.94 4.46
N LEU A 211 -11.33 7.96 3.70
CA LEU A 211 -11.57 7.09 2.54
C LEU A 211 -11.60 7.89 1.26
N LEU A 212 -11.06 7.31 0.20
CA LEU A 212 -11.17 7.72 -1.19
C LEU A 212 -11.87 6.61 -1.96
N VAL A 213 -12.94 6.93 -2.68
CA VAL A 213 -13.72 5.95 -3.45
C VAL A 213 -13.51 6.16 -4.94
N LEU A 214 -13.07 5.08 -5.60
CA LEU A 214 -13.00 5.04 -7.07
C LEU A 214 -14.14 4.20 -7.66
N ARG A 215 -14.66 4.66 -8.79
CA ARG A 215 -15.57 3.92 -9.66
C ARG A 215 -15.25 4.24 -11.12
N ASN A 216 -15.04 3.19 -11.94
CA ASN A 216 -14.73 3.34 -13.37
C ASN A 216 -13.56 4.30 -13.66
N GLY A 217 -12.55 4.32 -12.80
CA GLY A 217 -11.39 5.21 -12.94
C GLY A 217 -11.57 6.62 -12.38
N GLU A 218 -12.74 7.00 -11.91
CA GLU A 218 -13.05 8.33 -11.37
C GLU A 218 -13.17 8.31 -9.84
N LYS A 219 -12.85 9.44 -9.22
CA LYS A 219 -13.11 9.69 -7.80
C LYS A 219 -14.58 10.10 -7.61
N ILE A 220 -15.36 9.29 -6.89
CA ILE A 220 -16.77 9.58 -6.62
C ILE A 220 -17.04 10.10 -5.22
N ALA A 221 -16.17 9.81 -4.24
CA ALA A 221 -16.30 10.33 -2.89
C ALA A 221 -14.94 10.37 -2.21
N GLU A 222 -14.80 11.28 -1.22
CA GLU A 222 -13.64 11.38 -0.34
C GLU A 222 -14.08 12.03 0.99
N GLY A 223 -13.68 11.48 2.14
CA GLY A 223 -14.06 12.00 3.44
C GLY A 223 -13.84 11.01 4.57
N ARG A 224 -14.44 11.30 5.74
CA ARG A 224 -14.39 10.39 6.87
C ARG A 224 -15.10 9.07 6.55
N PRO A 225 -14.61 7.92 7.09
CA PRO A 225 -15.18 6.62 6.75
C PRO A 225 -16.70 6.53 6.92
N GLN A 226 -17.24 7.07 8.01
CA GLN A 226 -18.68 7.04 8.29
C GLN A 226 -19.50 7.83 7.26
N GLU A 227 -19.02 9.01 6.86
CA GLU A 227 -19.67 9.88 5.87
C GLU A 227 -19.65 9.23 4.48
N VAL A 228 -18.49 8.71 4.08
CA VAL A 228 -18.29 8.09 2.77
C VAL A 228 -19.12 6.81 2.64
N LEU A 229 -19.15 5.95 3.67
CA LEU A 229 -19.88 4.69 3.64
C LEU A 229 -21.42 4.85 3.72
N SER A 230 -21.92 6.02 4.17
CA SER A 230 -23.33 6.38 4.13
C SER A 230 -23.74 7.12 2.86
N ASN A 231 -22.80 7.46 1.98
CA ASN A 231 -23.08 8.17 0.74
C ASN A 231 -23.83 7.28 -0.25
N GLU A 232 -24.98 7.74 -0.76
CA GLU A 232 -25.84 6.99 -1.69
C GLU A 232 -25.12 6.58 -2.97
N GLN A 233 -24.24 7.42 -3.52
CA GLN A 233 -23.47 7.11 -4.73
C GLN A 233 -22.45 5.98 -4.46
N VAL A 234 -21.86 5.95 -3.26
CA VAL A 234 -20.95 4.89 -2.85
C VAL A 234 -21.69 3.59 -2.64
N ILE A 235 -22.85 3.62 -1.96
CA ILE A 235 -23.71 2.44 -1.76
C ILE A 235 -24.16 1.87 -3.12
N ALA A 236 -24.63 2.72 -4.03
CA ALA A 236 -25.04 2.32 -5.38
C ALA A 236 -23.88 1.75 -6.22
N ALA A 237 -22.64 2.21 -5.99
CA ALA A 237 -21.47 1.70 -6.68
C ALA A 237 -21.15 0.23 -6.30
N TYR A 238 -21.45 -0.16 -5.07
CA TYR A 238 -21.21 -1.52 -4.55
C TYR A 238 -22.41 -2.48 -4.78
N LEU A 239 -23.64 -1.98 -4.63
CA LEU A 239 -24.84 -2.81 -4.78
C LEU A 239 -25.27 -3.01 -6.25
N GLY A 240 -24.70 -2.23 -7.17
CA GLY A 240 -25.21 -2.10 -8.54
C GLY A 240 -26.52 -1.31 -8.54
N THR A 241 -26.76 -0.50 -9.55
CA THR A 241 -28.10 0.04 -9.81
C THR A 241 -29.03 -1.14 -10.10
N LYS A 242 -30.00 -1.44 -9.21
CA LYS A 242 -31.15 -2.27 -9.60
C LYS A 242 -31.72 -1.60 -10.87
N ARG A 243 -31.53 -2.23 -12.02
CA ARG A 243 -32.34 -1.87 -13.21
C ARG A 243 -33.76 -2.13 -12.79
N HIS A 244 -34.56 -1.07 -12.62
CA HIS A 244 -35.99 -1.17 -12.70
C HIS A 244 -36.28 -1.48 -14.16
N GLU A 245 -36.61 -2.75 -14.45
CA GLU A 245 -37.39 -3.13 -15.61
C GLU A 245 -38.86 -2.73 -15.39
#